data_83ba3ab25f80a8c726bc872f660d08ae
#
_entry.id   83ba3ab25f80a8c726bc872f660d08ae
#
_cell.length_a   1.000
_cell.length_b   1.000
_cell.length_c   1.000
_cell.angle_alpha   90.00
_cell.angle_beta   90.00
_cell.angle_gamma   90.00
#
_symmetry.space_group_name_H-M   'P 1'
#
loop_
_entity.id
_entity.type
_entity.pdbx_description
1 polymer ?
#
loop_
_entity_poly.entity_id
_entity_poly.type
_entity_poly.pdbx_seq_one_letter_code
_entity_poly.pdbx_strand_id
1 'polypeptide(L)'
;HEFPQKYLKQNIEKLGFKVEEIPHNKRTNLGKTWINVCAADDCNPEVCSRVFGCNFEFNKFGTNQLDTFSIIDNEEQVIVNSNDCPFEIGKNTAKKIKEQYDKIDLLLVGYTGASDYPCCFDLTRDEKEKEALKKKIKRLEGAENYINIFNPKYYMPFAGRYVLGGKLTSLMKHKGESTLDEAINYLSQKINQDKNIGIALNIKSYFDLNTKLVSDSYIPENKQDRDDYIHNVLSKLKLDYE
;
A
#
# COMPACT_ATOMS: atom_id res chain seq x y z
N HIS A 1 9.58 8.63 -9.93
CA HIS A 1 10.37 7.60 -10.61
C HIS A 1 10.44 7.88 -12.10
N GLU A 2 11.61 7.73 -12.68
CA GLU A 2 11.85 7.82 -14.12
C GLU A 2 11.14 6.66 -14.81
N PHE A 3 9.96 6.93 -15.36
CA PHE A 3 9.12 5.94 -16.01
C PHE A 3 9.15 6.15 -17.53
N PRO A 4 9.33 5.09 -18.34
CA PRO A 4 9.50 5.25 -19.78
C PRO A 4 8.24 5.73 -20.52
N GLN A 5 7.12 5.91 -19.84
CA GLN A 5 5.89 6.41 -20.45
C GLN A 5 5.92 7.94 -20.60
N LYS A 6 6.47 8.40 -21.70
CA LYS A 6 6.51 9.82 -22.09
C LYS A 6 5.15 10.54 -21.99
N TYR A 7 4.07 9.81 -22.16
CA TYR A 7 2.71 10.36 -22.14
C TYR A 7 2.26 10.82 -20.73
N LEU A 8 2.68 10.16 -19.66
CA LEU A 8 2.27 10.55 -18.30
C LEU A 8 2.77 11.95 -17.98
N LYS A 9 4.07 12.20 -18.15
CA LYS A 9 4.65 13.54 -17.96
C LYS A 9 3.96 14.59 -18.80
N GLN A 10 3.83 14.33 -20.12
CA GLN A 10 3.19 15.26 -21.05
C GLN A 10 1.74 15.57 -20.67
N ASN A 11 0.98 14.58 -20.20
CA ASN A 11 -0.41 14.79 -19.79
C ASN A 11 -0.52 15.61 -18.51
N ILE A 12 0.38 15.40 -17.55
CA ILE A 12 0.43 16.22 -16.32
C ILE A 12 0.85 17.65 -16.66
N GLU A 13 1.84 17.84 -17.53
CA GLU A 13 2.30 19.16 -17.96
C GLU A 13 1.22 19.94 -18.75
N LYS A 14 0.38 19.25 -19.56
CA LYS A 14 -0.78 19.86 -20.23
C LYS A 14 -1.82 20.38 -19.24
N LEU A 15 -1.88 19.86 -18.02
CA LEU A 15 -2.74 20.35 -16.95
C LEU A 15 -2.13 21.57 -16.22
N GLY A 16 -0.95 22.06 -16.65
CA GLY A 16 -0.28 23.24 -16.09
C GLY A 16 0.67 22.94 -14.93
N PHE A 17 0.96 21.67 -14.63
CA PHE A 17 1.91 21.29 -13.60
C PHE A 17 3.33 21.17 -14.14
N LYS A 18 4.31 21.58 -13.34
CA LYS A 18 5.71 21.28 -13.59
C LYS A 18 6.00 19.85 -13.14
N VAL A 19 6.56 19.03 -14.00
CA VAL A 19 6.92 17.64 -13.70
C VAL A 19 8.43 17.49 -13.62
N GLU A 20 8.90 16.97 -12.48
CA GLU A 20 10.29 16.58 -12.29
C GLU A 20 10.36 15.04 -12.13
N GLU A 21 11.16 14.40 -12.95
CA GLU A 21 11.36 12.95 -12.91
C GLU A 21 12.46 12.63 -11.89
N ILE A 22 12.13 11.79 -10.92
CA ILE A 22 13.06 11.35 -9.88
C ILE A 22 13.67 10.00 -10.32
N PRO A 23 15.00 9.94 -10.53
CA PRO A 23 15.68 8.70 -10.89
C PRO A 23 15.55 7.63 -9.80
N HIS A 24 15.52 6.37 -10.22
CA HIS A 24 15.51 5.23 -9.30
C HIS A 24 16.70 5.29 -8.34
N ASN A 25 16.41 5.08 -7.06
CA ASN A 25 17.37 5.04 -5.96
C ASN A 25 18.35 6.23 -5.91
N LYS A 26 17.85 7.43 -6.27
CA LYS A 26 18.61 8.67 -6.15
C LYS A 26 17.96 9.60 -5.14
N ARG A 27 18.65 9.84 -4.04
CA ARG A 27 18.23 10.79 -3.01
C ARG A 27 18.18 12.20 -3.60
N THR A 28 16.98 12.79 -3.65
CA THR A 28 16.68 14.07 -4.30
C THR A 28 16.23 15.08 -3.23
N ASN A 29 16.80 16.27 -3.26
CA ASN A 29 16.46 17.32 -2.28
C ASN A 29 15.12 17.98 -2.62
N LEU A 30 14.25 18.10 -1.60
CA LEU A 30 12.97 18.80 -1.64
C LEU A 30 12.94 19.99 -0.65
N GLY A 31 14.05 20.67 -0.46
CA GLY A 31 14.20 21.76 0.50
C GLY A 31 14.69 21.26 1.86
N LYS A 32 13.83 21.18 2.86
CA LYS A 32 14.19 20.69 4.22
C LYS A 32 14.16 19.18 4.36
N THR A 33 13.74 18.47 3.33
CA THR A 33 13.63 17.02 3.30
C THR A 33 14.23 16.47 2.01
N TRP A 34 14.51 15.19 2.03
CA TRP A 34 14.97 14.43 0.88
C TRP A 34 13.96 13.34 0.56
N ILE A 35 13.82 13.04 -0.71
CA ILE A 35 13.07 11.87 -1.18
C ILE A 35 13.98 10.95 -1.97
N ASN A 36 13.83 9.65 -1.74
CA ASN A 36 14.42 8.61 -2.56
C ASN A 36 13.29 7.65 -3.00
N VAL A 37 13.21 7.36 -4.29
CA VAL A 37 12.19 6.47 -4.84
C VAL A 37 12.88 5.23 -5.42
N CYS A 38 12.54 4.08 -4.88
CA CYS A 38 13.09 2.79 -5.28
C CYS A 38 12.02 1.94 -5.95
N ALA A 39 12.21 1.59 -7.21
CA ALA A 39 11.35 0.63 -7.88
C ALA A 39 11.51 -0.77 -7.29
N ALA A 40 10.43 -1.52 -7.24
CA ALA A 40 10.45 -2.89 -6.77
C ALA A 40 11.27 -3.77 -7.72
N ASP A 41 12.11 -4.59 -7.17
CA ASP A 41 12.79 -5.77 -7.75
C ASP A 41 13.42 -5.62 -9.14
N ASP A 42 14.02 -4.48 -9.48
CA ASP A 42 14.70 -4.29 -10.77
C ASP A 42 13.89 -4.88 -11.96
N CYS A 43 12.56 -4.90 -11.81
CA CYS A 43 11.63 -5.50 -12.78
C CYS A 43 11.97 -6.94 -13.18
N ASN A 44 11.85 -7.88 -12.25
CA ASN A 44 11.93 -9.30 -12.63
C ASN A 44 10.66 -9.70 -13.41
N PRO A 45 10.73 -9.88 -14.75
CA PRO A 45 9.56 -10.17 -15.57
C PRO A 45 8.87 -11.49 -15.19
N GLU A 46 9.60 -12.48 -14.70
CA GLU A 46 9.01 -13.76 -14.28
C GLU A 46 8.12 -13.61 -13.06
N VAL A 47 8.52 -12.76 -12.12
CA VAL A 47 7.72 -12.45 -10.94
C VAL A 47 6.55 -11.54 -11.30
N CYS A 48 6.80 -10.47 -12.07
CA CYS A 48 5.76 -9.54 -12.52
C CYS A 48 4.67 -10.22 -13.33
N SER A 49 5.03 -11.09 -14.30
CA SER A 49 4.05 -11.78 -15.14
C SER A 49 3.14 -12.70 -14.34
N ARG A 50 3.68 -13.37 -13.31
CA ARG A 50 2.91 -14.27 -12.44
C ARG A 50 2.00 -13.55 -11.46
N VAL A 51 2.40 -12.36 -11.01
CA VAL A 51 1.66 -11.62 -9.98
C VAL A 51 0.69 -10.61 -10.60
N PHE A 52 1.05 -9.99 -11.73
CA PHE A 52 0.28 -8.88 -12.34
C PHE A 52 -0.18 -9.13 -13.77
N GLY A 53 0.19 -10.24 -14.40
CA GLY A 53 -0.15 -10.49 -15.79
C GLY A 53 0.52 -9.53 -16.79
N CYS A 54 1.65 -8.93 -16.41
CA CYS A 54 2.38 -8.02 -17.28
C CYS A 54 2.89 -8.76 -18.53
N ASN A 55 2.66 -8.19 -19.70
CA ASN A 55 3.26 -8.66 -20.94
C ASN A 55 4.75 -8.31 -20.97
N PHE A 56 5.54 -9.28 -21.44
CA PHE A 56 6.98 -9.15 -21.63
C PHE A 56 7.29 -8.16 -22.75
N GLU A 57 7.38 -6.89 -22.48
CA GLU A 57 8.13 -5.98 -23.34
C GLU A 57 9.43 -5.66 -22.65
N PHE A 58 10.53 -6.18 -23.17
CA PHE A 58 11.88 -5.77 -22.80
C PHE A 58 12.06 -4.30 -23.14
N ASN A 59 11.87 -3.44 -22.15
CA ASN A 59 12.13 -2.02 -22.34
C ASN A 59 13.62 -1.77 -22.15
N LYS A 60 14.28 -1.25 -23.19
CA LYS A 60 15.71 -0.91 -23.19
C LYS A 60 16.08 0.21 -22.20
N PHE A 61 15.10 0.82 -21.51
CA PHE A 61 15.25 2.10 -20.82
C PHE A 61 14.87 2.09 -19.34
N GLY A 62 14.88 0.94 -18.68
CA GLY A 62 14.58 0.87 -17.25
C GLY A 62 13.51 -0.15 -16.89
N THR A 63 13.08 -0.12 -15.64
CA THR A 63 12.05 -1.02 -15.13
C THR A 63 10.65 -0.60 -15.61
N ASN A 64 9.84 -1.55 -16.05
CA ASN A 64 8.41 -1.36 -16.30
C ASN A 64 7.60 -1.46 -15.01
N GLN A 65 8.24 -1.68 -13.87
CA GLN A 65 7.59 -1.82 -12.59
C GLN A 65 7.05 -0.48 -12.11
N LEU A 66 5.74 -0.42 -11.86
CA LEU A 66 5.05 0.75 -11.33
C LEU A 66 5.17 0.84 -9.81
N ASP A 67 5.23 -0.31 -9.14
CA ASP A 67 5.30 -0.37 -7.69
C ASP A 67 6.65 0.11 -7.19
N THR A 68 6.61 1.02 -6.23
CA THR A 68 7.81 1.68 -5.69
C THR A 68 7.72 1.79 -4.18
N PHE A 69 8.90 1.94 -3.56
CA PHE A 69 9.03 2.48 -2.21
C PHE A 69 9.38 3.95 -2.29
N SER A 70 8.85 4.73 -1.39
CA SER A 70 9.27 6.11 -1.20
C SER A 70 9.91 6.26 0.17
N ILE A 71 11.14 6.76 0.20
CA ILE A 71 11.87 7.04 1.43
C ILE A 71 11.94 8.56 1.59
N ILE A 72 11.45 9.08 2.69
CA ILE A 72 11.49 10.50 3.03
C ILE A 72 12.36 10.64 4.26
N ASP A 73 13.39 11.49 4.18
CA ASP A 73 14.27 11.75 5.31
C ASP A 73 14.56 13.25 5.45
N ASN A 74 14.85 13.67 6.68
CA ASN A 74 15.30 15.00 7.03
C ASN A 74 16.66 14.98 7.74
N GLU A 75 17.44 13.89 7.55
CA GLU A 75 18.72 13.60 8.19
C GLU A 75 18.62 13.17 9.67
N GLU A 76 17.52 13.45 10.34
CA GLU A 76 17.26 13.02 11.73
C GLU A 76 16.28 11.84 11.79
N GLN A 77 15.30 11.84 10.90
CA GLN A 77 14.20 10.87 10.85
C GLN A 77 14.04 10.31 9.45
N VAL A 78 13.72 9.03 9.38
CA VAL A 78 13.49 8.30 8.13
C VAL A 78 12.10 7.68 8.14
N ILE A 79 11.32 8.02 7.12
CA ILE A 79 10.02 7.42 6.84
C ILE A 79 10.14 6.58 5.58
N VAL A 80 9.72 5.34 5.64
CA VAL A 80 9.58 4.48 4.47
C VAL A 80 8.10 4.26 4.19
N ASN A 81 7.69 4.49 2.95
CA ASN A 81 6.34 4.18 2.49
C ASN A 81 6.43 3.04 1.45
N SER A 82 5.87 1.88 1.77
CA SER A 82 5.82 0.75 0.85
C SER A 82 4.80 0.94 -0.28
N ASN A 83 4.01 2.02 -0.22
CA ASN A 83 2.85 2.21 -1.09
C ASN A 83 1.96 0.95 -1.10
N ASP A 84 1.55 0.49 -2.25
CA ASP A 84 0.82 -0.78 -2.43
C ASP A 84 1.71 -1.89 -3.00
N CYS A 85 3.04 -1.72 -2.93
CA CYS A 85 4.01 -2.68 -3.44
C CYS A 85 3.87 -4.05 -2.75
N PRO A 86 3.52 -5.11 -3.47
CA PRO A 86 3.41 -6.44 -2.92
C PRO A 86 4.76 -6.99 -2.46
N PHE A 87 4.73 -7.74 -1.35
CA PHE A 87 5.95 -8.29 -0.77
C PHE A 87 6.74 -9.19 -1.74
N GLU A 88 6.04 -9.94 -2.58
CA GLU A 88 6.64 -10.89 -3.53
C GLU A 88 7.60 -10.24 -4.51
N ILE A 89 7.35 -9.00 -4.89
CA ILE A 89 8.19 -8.25 -5.84
C ILE A 89 9.05 -7.19 -5.16
N GLY A 90 8.70 -6.77 -3.96
CA GLY A 90 9.41 -5.70 -3.25
C GLY A 90 10.46 -6.16 -2.24
N LYS A 91 10.50 -7.46 -1.91
CA LYS A 91 11.33 -7.98 -0.81
C LYS A 91 12.83 -7.69 -0.95
N ASN A 92 13.37 -7.79 -2.18
CA ASN A 92 14.81 -7.57 -2.40
C ASN A 92 15.13 -6.07 -2.36
N THR A 93 14.26 -5.23 -2.94
CA THR A 93 14.36 -3.78 -2.83
C THR A 93 14.25 -3.31 -1.37
N ALA A 94 13.33 -3.89 -0.60
CA ALA A 94 13.20 -3.58 0.82
C ALA A 94 14.49 -3.88 1.62
N LYS A 95 15.16 -5.02 1.33
CA LYS A 95 16.45 -5.35 1.93
C LYS A 95 17.53 -4.33 1.56
N LYS A 96 17.66 -3.97 0.28
CA LYS A 96 18.59 -2.94 -0.20
C LYS A 96 18.34 -1.57 0.47
N ILE A 97 17.07 -1.18 0.63
CA ILE A 97 16.71 0.04 1.35
C ILE A 97 17.15 -0.04 2.81
N LYS A 98 16.91 -1.17 3.49
CA LYS A 98 17.34 -1.37 4.88
C LYS A 98 18.86 -1.31 5.04
N GLU A 99 19.63 -1.81 4.08
CA GLU A 99 21.09 -1.68 4.05
C GLU A 99 21.57 -0.23 3.88
N GLN A 100 20.81 0.61 3.15
CA GLN A 100 21.12 2.03 2.95
C GLN A 100 20.68 2.91 4.13
N TYR A 101 19.58 2.53 4.79
CA TYR A 101 18.96 3.28 5.88
C TYR A 101 18.93 2.42 7.14
N ASP A 102 20.01 2.50 7.93
CA ASP A 102 20.19 1.69 9.14
C ASP A 102 19.06 1.87 10.16
N LYS A 103 18.59 3.10 10.34
CA LYS A 103 17.47 3.45 11.22
C LYS A 103 16.25 3.88 10.39
N ILE A 104 15.10 3.28 10.68
CA ILE A 104 13.81 3.66 10.12
C ILE A 104 12.88 4.01 11.28
N ASP A 105 12.41 5.27 11.30
CA ASP A 105 11.55 5.76 12.37
C ASP A 105 10.10 5.37 12.17
N LEU A 106 9.60 5.43 10.92
CA LEU A 106 8.24 5.05 10.60
C LEU A 106 8.18 4.28 9.27
N LEU A 107 7.45 3.18 9.28
CA LEU A 107 7.05 2.45 8.09
C LEU A 107 5.54 2.60 7.85
N LEU A 108 5.17 3.19 6.72
CA LEU A 108 3.82 3.11 6.18
C LEU A 108 3.73 1.83 5.35
N VAL A 109 2.92 0.87 5.78
CA VAL A 109 2.89 -0.47 5.17
C VAL A 109 1.51 -0.84 4.66
N GLY A 110 1.42 -1.23 3.38
CA GLY A 110 0.20 -1.74 2.78
C GLY A 110 -0.21 -3.08 3.41
N TYR A 111 -1.43 -3.19 3.92
CA TYR A 111 -1.96 -4.38 4.59
C TYR A 111 -3.14 -5.03 3.85
N THR A 112 -3.59 -4.40 2.79
CA THR A 112 -4.66 -4.88 1.92
C THR A 112 -4.40 -4.41 0.50
N GLY A 113 -5.28 -4.68 -0.45
CA GLY A 113 -5.06 -4.26 -1.85
C GLY A 113 -6.35 -4.24 -2.65
N ALA A 114 -6.54 -3.15 -3.38
CA ALA A 114 -7.64 -2.99 -4.31
C ALA A 114 -7.45 -3.95 -5.50
N SER A 115 -8.36 -4.91 -5.65
CA SER A 115 -8.39 -5.85 -6.77
C SER A 115 -9.79 -6.42 -6.88
N ASP A 116 -10.30 -6.52 -8.08
CA ASP A 116 -11.58 -7.12 -8.41
C ASP A 116 -11.63 -8.65 -8.21
N TYR A 117 -10.46 -9.30 -8.09
CA TYR A 117 -10.38 -10.71 -7.71
C TYR A 117 -10.48 -10.88 -6.19
N PRO A 118 -11.24 -11.86 -5.69
CA PRO A 118 -12.11 -12.80 -6.41
C PRO A 118 -13.55 -12.31 -6.58
N CYS A 119 -13.90 -11.14 -6.01
CA CYS A 119 -15.30 -10.73 -5.84
C CYS A 119 -16.06 -10.57 -7.17
N CYS A 120 -15.42 -10.03 -8.22
CA CYS A 120 -16.03 -9.78 -9.51
C CYS A 120 -15.81 -10.91 -10.54
N PHE A 121 -15.13 -11.99 -10.16
CA PHE A 121 -14.86 -13.11 -11.06
C PHE A 121 -16.01 -14.12 -11.05
N ASP A 122 -16.13 -14.89 -12.14
CA ASP A 122 -17.11 -15.96 -12.27
C ASP A 122 -16.64 -17.21 -11.51
N LEU A 123 -16.86 -17.18 -10.21
CA LEU A 123 -16.52 -18.21 -9.25
C LEU A 123 -17.77 -18.55 -8.43
N THR A 124 -17.88 -19.78 -7.96
CA THR A 124 -18.89 -20.15 -6.99
C THR A 124 -18.73 -19.36 -5.69
N ARG A 125 -19.77 -19.30 -4.86
CA ARG A 125 -19.71 -18.61 -3.57
C ARG A 125 -18.58 -19.13 -2.69
N ASP A 126 -18.45 -20.45 -2.59
CA ASP A 126 -17.46 -21.09 -1.73
C ASP A 126 -16.02 -20.84 -2.23
N GLU A 127 -15.83 -20.83 -3.54
CA GLU A 127 -14.54 -20.46 -4.14
C GLU A 127 -14.19 -19.00 -3.86
N LYS A 128 -15.15 -18.07 -3.99
CA LYS A 128 -14.95 -16.66 -3.65
C LYS A 128 -14.57 -16.48 -2.18
N GLU A 129 -15.25 -17.15 -1.26
CA GLU A 129 -14.95 -17.07 0.17
C GLU A 129 -13.54 -17.62 0.49
N LYS A 130 -13.17 -18.75 -0.11
CA LYS A 130 -11.83 -19.35 0.02
C LYS A 130 -10.74 -18.43 -0.52
N GLU A 131 -10.89 -17.92 -1.73
CA GLU A 131 -9.89 -17.06 -2.35
C GLU A 131 -9.81 -15.67 -1.68
N ALA A 132 -10.93 -15.15 -1.18
CA ALA A 132 -10.96 -13.93 -0.39
C ALA A 132 -10.16 -14.09 0.92
N LEU A 133 -10.35 -15.19 1.63
CA LEU A 133 -9.59 -15.48 2.85
C LEU A 133 -8.09 -15.62 2.56
N LYS A 134 -7.72 -16.35 1.51
CA LYS A 134 -6.34 -16.53 1.07
C LYS A 134 -5.67 -15.19 0.71
N LYS A 135 -6.38 -14.33 -0.03
CA LYS A 135 -5.91 -12.97 -0.37
C LYS A 135 -5.68 -12.14 0.89
N LYS A 136 -6.63 -12.15 1.83
CA LYS A 136 -6.55 -11.43 3.10
C LYS A 136 -5.32 -11.84 3.91
N ILE A 137 -5.13 -13.13 4.12
CA ILE A 137 -3.97 -13.68 4.86
C ILE A 137 -2.66 -13.27 4.19
N LYS A 138 -2.56 -13.49 2.88
CA LYS A 138 -1.36 -13.15 2.10
C LYS A 138 -0.95 -11.68 2.23
N ARG A 139 -1.91 -10.75 2.26
CA ARG A 139 -1.63 -9.33 2.42
C ARG A 139 -1.15 -8.98 3.83
N LEU A 140 -1.73 -9.58 4.85
CA LEU A 140 -1.29 -9.40 6.24
C LEU A 140 0.13 -9.96 6.45
N GLU A 141 0.42 -11.15 5.92
CA GLU A 141 1.77 -11.75 5.96
C GLU A 141 2.78 -10.87 5.20
N GLY A 142 2.38 -10.26 4.09
CA GLY A 142 3.23 -9.31 3.36
C GLY A 142 3.60 -8.09 4.21
N ALA A 143 2.64 -7.53 4.94
CA ALA A 143 2.88 -6.42 5.86
C ALA A 143 3.81 -6.83 7.02
N GLU A 144 3.56 -7.98 7.65
CA GLU A 144 4.42 -8.57 8.70
C GLU A 144 5.87 -8.71 8.19
N ASN A 145 6.05 -9.28 7.01
CA ASN A 145 7.36 -9.50 6.42
C ASN A 145 8.11 -8.19 6.13
N TYR A 146 7.43 -7.13 5.67
CA TYR A 146 8.03 -5.82 5.51
C TYR A 146 8.46 -5.21 6.85
N ILE A 147 7.61 -5.30 7.89
CA ILE A 147 7.95 -4.83 9.23
C ILE A 147 9.21 -5.56 9.75
N ASN A 148 9.30 -6.88 9.54
CA ASN A 148 10.45 -7.67 9.95
C ASN A 148 11.74 -7.29 9.19
N ILE A 149 11.66 -6.99 7.88
CA ILE A 149 12.83 -6.54 7.10
C ILE A 149 13.27 -5.15 7.54
N PHE A 150 12.35 -4.20 7.57
CA PHE A 150 12.67 -2.80 7.86
C PHE A 150 12.99 -2.56 9.33
N ASN A 151 12.44 -3.38 10.22
CA ASN A 151 12.57 -3.24 11.67
C ASN A 151 12.39 -1.77 12.13
N PRO A 152 11.26 -1.12 11.78
CA PRO A 152 11.03 0.29 12.06
C PRO A 152 10.71 0.49 13.52
N LYS A 153 10.96 1.70 14.07
CA LYS A 153 10.51 2.01 15.42
C LYS A 153 8.98 2.05 15.53
N TYR A 154 8.34 2.63 14.53
CA TYR A 154 6.89 2.69 14.41
C TYR A 154 6.46 2.11 13.06
N TYR A 155 5.32 1.43 13.02
CA TYR A 155 4.68 1.05 11.78
C TYR A 155 3.21 1.47 11.76
N MET A 156 2.72 1.84 10.60
CA MET A 156 1.34 2.24 10.39
C MET A 156 0.76 1.44 9.22
N PRO A 157 -0.19 0.52 9.47
CA PRO A 157 -0.94 -0.11 8.39
C PRO A 157 -1.75 0.95 7.65
N PHE A 158 -1.62 0.98 6.34
CA PHE A 158 -2.04 2.11 5.55
C PHE A 158 -2.52 1.67 4.17
N ALA A 159 -3.52 2.36 3.62
CA ALA A 159 -4.04 2.24 2.26
C ALA A 159 -4.61 0.89 1.81
N GLY A 160 -5.17 0.88 0.61
CA GLY A 160 -5.58 -0.31 -0.12
C GLY A 160 -7.04 -0.73 0.03
N ARG A 161 -7.86 -0.07 0.86
CA ARG A 161 -9.29 -0.37 0.93
C ARG A 161 -10.07 0.40 -0.16
N TYR A 162 -11.06 -0.26 -0.72
CA TYR A 162 -11.99 0.30 -1.68
C TYR A 162 -13.42 -0.15 -1.41
N VAL A 163 -14.40 0.50 -2.01
CA VAL A 163 -15.80 0.14 -1.91
C VAL A 163 -16.37 -0.12 -3.30
N LEU A 164 -17.32 -1.04 -3.39
CA LEU A 164 -18.12 -1.27 -4.57
C LEU A 164 -19.46 -0.54 -4.40
N GLY A 165 -19.87 0.21 -5.40
CA GLY A 165 -21.15 0.93 -5.41
C GLY A 165 -22.19 0.25 -6.28
N GLY A 166 -23.42 0.80 -6.29
CA GLY A 166 -24.53 0.32 -7.09
C GLY A 166 -24.80 -1.18 -6.91
N LYS A 167 -25.12 -1.86 -7.98
CA LYS A 167 -25.44 -3.31 -7.97
C LYS A 167 -24.28 -4.21 -7.52
N LEU A 168 -23.04 -3.72 -7.55
CA LEU A 168 -21.88 -4.52 -7.12
C LEU A 168 -21.67 -4.54 -5.62
N THR A 169 -22.42 -3.76 -4.83
CA THR A 169 -22.27 -3.74 -3.36
C THR A 169 -22.43 -5.12 -2.72
N SER A 170 -23.28 -6.00 -3.29
CA SER A 170 -23.48 -7.36 -2.81
C SER A 170 -22.22 -8.22 -2.87
N LEU A 171 -21.23 -7.84 -3.70
CA LEU A 171 -19.96 -8.55 -3.87
C LEU A 171 -18.91 -8.12 -2.82
N MET A 172 -19.15 -7.04 -2.07
CA MET A 172 -18.18 -6.51 -1.11
C MET A 172 -17.72 -7.53 -0.07
N LYS A 173 -18.58 -8.45 0.35
CA LYS A 173 -18.27 -9.52 1.31
C LYS A 173 -17.19 -10.49 0.82
N HIS A 174 -16.92 -10.52 -0.48
CA HIS A 174 -15.93 -11.42 -1.11
C HIS A 174 -14.65 -10.69 -1.56
N LYS A 175 -14.41 -9.45 -1.14
CA LYS A 175 -13.22 -8.69 -1.56
C LYS A 175 -11.89 -9.26 -1.01
N GLY A 176 -11.93 -9.93 0.12
CA GLY A 176 -10.72 -10.44 0.77
C GLY A 176 -9.83 -9.33 1.32
N GLU A 177 -10.45 -8.32 1.93
CA GLU A 177 -9.76 -7.22 2.59
C GLU A 177 -9.85 -7.34 4.11
N SER A 178 -8.81 -6.86 4.79
CA SER A 178 -8.83 -6.64 6.23
C SER A 178 -9.36 -5.25 6.56
N THR A 179 -10.04 -5.11 7.69
CA THR A 179 -10.22 -3.81 8.32
C THR A 179 -8.91 -3.36 8.95
N LEU A 180 -8.79 -2.07 9.32
CA LEU A 180 -7.63 -1.59 10.05
C LEU A 180 -7.49 -2.30 11.41
N ASP A 181 -8.61 -2.51 12.10
CA ASP A 181 -8.65 -3.23 13.38
C ASP A 181 -8.13 -4.66 13.25
N GLU A 182 -8.55 -5.38 12.21
CA GLU A 182 -8.08 -6.74 11.96
C GLU A 182 -6.57 -6.75 11.64
N ALA A 183 -6.08 -5.76 10.90
CA ALA A 183 -4.66 -5.65 10.59
C ALA A 183 -3.83 -5.34 11.84
N ILE A 184 -4.24 -4.38 12.65
CA ILE A 184 -3.57 -4.06 13.92
C ILE A 184 -3.57 -5.26 14.85
N ASN A 185 -4.71 -5.95 15.00
CA ASN A 185 -4.81 -7.14 15.84
C ASN A 185 -3.88 -8.27 15.36
N TYR A 186 -3.85 -8.53 14.04
CA TYR A 186 -2.94 -9.52 13.48
C TYR A 186 -1.48 -9.17 13.74
N LEU A 187 -1.08 -7.94 13.39
CA LEU A 187 0.31 -7.50 13.50
C LEU A 187 0.77 -7.41 14.96
N SER A 188 -0.10 -6.99 15.89
CA SER A 188 0.26 -6.93 17.32
C SER A 188 0.56 -8.29 17.93
N GLN A 189 -0.01 -9.36 17.38
CA GLN A 189 0.27 -10.74 17.82
C GLN A 189 1.54 -11.33 17.20
N LYS A 190 1.97 -10.81 16.03
CA LYS A 190 3.10 -11.34 15.26
C LYS A 190 4.38 -10.54 15.43
N ILE A 191 4.26 -9.25 15.70
CA ILE A 191 5.37 -8.31 15.79
C ILE A 191 5.70 -8.05 17.27
N ASN A 192 6.98 -7.98 17.60
CA ASN A 192 7.41 -7.61 18.94
C ASN A 192 7.13 -6.13 19.21
N GLN A 193 6.07 -5.85 19.98
CA GLN A 193 5.61 -4.49 20.28
C GLN A 193 6.56 -3.67 21.16
N ASP A 194 7.51 -4.28 21.85
CA ASP A 194 8.57 -3.56 22.59
C ASP A 194 9.57 -2.89 21.64
N LYS A 195 9.71 -3.42 20.42
CA LYS A 195 10.64 -2.91 19.40
C LYS A 195 9.94 -2.11 18.31
N ASN A 196 8.77 -2.57 17.87
CA ASN A 196 8.06 -2.06 16.71
C ASN A 196 6.62 -1.73 17.10
N ILE A 197 6.35 -0.45 17.32
CA ILE A 197 5.06 0.04 17.84
C ILE A 197 4.09 0.30 16.68
N GLY A 198 2.93 -0.34 16.72
CA GLY A 198 1.85 -0.13 15.77
C GLY A 198 1.09 1.18 16.02
N ILE A 199 0.86 1.95 14.97
CA ILE A 199 0.10 3.20 15.01
C ILE A 199 -1.17 3.04 14.18
N ALA A 200 -2.32 3.36 14.77
CA ALA A 200 -3.59 3.52 14.07
C ALA A 200 -4.10 4.95 14.21
N LEU A 201 -4.58 5.53 13.13
CA LEU A 201 -5.10 6.90 13.10
C LEU A 201 -6.53 6.94 12.58
N ASN A 202 -7.32 7.86 13.13
CA ASN A 202 -8.61 8.24 12.58
C ASN A 202 -8.43 9.18 11.37
N ILE A 203 -9.50 9.40 10.62
CA ILE A 203 -9.54 10.45 9.59
C ILE A 203 -9.24 11.81 10.25
N LYS A 204 -8.32 12.59 9.66
CA LYS A 204 -7.81 13.88 10.13
C LYS A 204 -6.90 13.82 11.36
N SER A 205 -6.66 12.66 11.94
CA SER A 205 -5.64 12.53 12.99
C SER A 205 -4.23 12.50 12.41
N TYR A 206 -3.24 12.81 13.23
CA TYR A 206 -1.83 12.74 12.87
C TYR A 206 -1.00 12.08 13.97
N PHE A 207 0.15 11.59 13.58
CA PHE A 207 1.19 11.10 14.47
C PHE A 207 2.43 11.98 14.32
N ASP A 208 2.87 12.59 15.40
CA ASP A 208 4.06 13.43 15.43
C ASP A 208 5.30 12.62 15.84
N LEU A 209 6.24 12.47 14.91
CA LEU A 209 7.47 11.70 15.13
C LEU A 209 8.42 12.34 16.16
N ASN A 210 8.32 13.66 16.41
CA ASN A 210 9.17 14.32 17.40
C ASN A 210 8.65 14.06 18.82
N THR A 211 7.36 14.35 19.04
CA THR A 211 6.72 14.14 20.33
C THR A 211 6.34 12.69 20.59
N LYS A 212 6.21 11.88 19.53
CA LYS A 212 5.78 10.47 19.56
C LYS A 212 4.33 10.32 20.03
N LEU A 213 3.53 11.34 19.80
CA LEU A 213 2.14 11.39 20.20
C LEU A 213 1.21 11.34 18.98
N VAL A 214 0.08 10.69 19.15
CA VAL A 214 -1.07 10.78 18.24
C VAL A 214 -1.97 11.94 18.68
N SER A 215 -2.58 12.64 17.73
CA SER A 215 -3.49 13.77 18.05
C SER A 215 -4.73 13.33 18.80
N ASP A 216 -5.23 12.13 18.51
CA ASP A 216 -6.47 11.59 19.05
C ASP A 216 -6.38 10.08 19.24
N SER A 217 -7.10 9.57 20.23
CA SER A 217 -7.25 8.12 20.41
C SER A 217 -7.93 7.50 19.20
N TYR A 218 -7.42 6.37 18.72
CA TYR A 218 -8.03 5.65 17.62
C TYR A 218 -9.41 5.08 18.04
N ILE A 219 -10.37 5.27 17.16
CA ILE A 219 -11.74 4.76 17.31
C ILE A 219 -11.95 3.64 16.30
N PRO A 220 -12.16 2.39 16.74
CA PRO A 220 -12.42 1.26 15.85
C PRO A 220 -13.62 1.47 14.92
N GLU A 221 -13.58 0.86 13.75
CA GLU A 221 -14.67 0.92 12.78
C GLU A 221 -15.93 0.27 13.34
N ASN A 222 -17.05 1.00 13.39
CA ASN A 222 -18.35 0.42 13.72
C ASN A 222 -18.89 -0.37 12.52
N LYS A 223 -18.97 -1.68 12.67
CA LYS A 223 -19.45 -2.57 11.62
C LYS A 223 -20.88 -2.26 11.19
N GLN A 224 -21.77 -1.94 12.14
CA GLN A 224 -23.18 -1.65 11.83
C GLN A 224 -23.29 -0.36 11.01
N ASP A 225 -22.63 0.71 11.43
CA ASP A 225 -22.64 1.99 10.69
C ASP A 225 -22.11 1.83 9.28
N ARG A 226 -21.07 1.03 9.09
CA ARG A 226 -20.52 0.69 7.78
C ARG A 226 -21.53 -0.09 6.94
N ASP A 227 -22.13 -1.12 7.47
CA ASP A 227 -23.07 -1.96 6.74
C ASP A 227 -24.34 -1.17 6.39
N ASP A 228 -24.80 -0.29 7.27
CA ASP A 228 -25.90 0.64 7.02
C ASP A 228 -25.55 1.66 5.92
N TYR A 229 -24.33 2.20 5.91
CA TYR A 229 -23.88 3.07 4.84
C TYR A 229 -23.82 2.36 3.48
N ILE A 230 -23.31 1.15 3.45
CA ILE A 230 -23.29 0.31 2.24
C ILE A 230 -24.72 0.08 1.72
N HIS A 231 -25.62 -0.30 2.60
CA HIS A 231 -27.02 -0.61 2.22
C HIS A 231 -27.81 0.64 1.83
N ASN A 232 -27.71 1.71 2.61
CA ASN A 232 -28.56 2.88 2.44
C ASN A 232 -28.03 3.93 1.45
N VAL A 233 -26.73 3.96 1.21
CA VAL A 233 -26.07 4.93 0.33
C VAL A 233 -25.45 4.25 -0.87
N LEU A 234 -24.43 3.42 -0.69
CA LEU A 234 -23.65 2.89 -1.81
C LEU A 234 -24.43 2.01 -2.76
N SER A 235 -25.36 1.17 -2.24
CA SER A 235 -26.18 0.29 -3.10
C SER A 235 -27.15 1.04 -4.01
N LYS A 236 -27.48 2.29 -3.65
CA LYS A 236 -28.43 3.13 -4.40
C LYS A 236 -27.77 4.05 -5.43
N LEU A 237 -26.43 4.05 -5.49
CA LEU A 237 -25.72 4.82 -6.50
C LEU A 237 -25.99 4.25 -7.89
N LYS A 238 -26.32 5.14 -8.83
CA LYS A 238 -26.34 4.82 -10.25
C LYS A 238 -24.95 5.13 -10.80
N LEU A 239 -24.30 4.13 -11.34
CA LEU A 239 -22.92 4.22 -11.83
C LEU A 239 -22.88 3.89 -13.32
N ASP A 240 -21.88 4.44 -14.03
CA ASP A 240 -21.78 4.35 -15.50
C ASP A 240 -21.70 2.93 -16.06
N TYR A 241 -21.37 1.94 -15.22
CA TYR A 241 -21.36 0.53 -15.60
C TYR A 241 -22.73 -0.17 -15.45
N GLU A 242 -23.78 0.51 -15.07
CA GLU A 242 -25.14 0.00 -14.95
C GLU A 242 -25.97 0.27 -16.20
#